data_20ec29fda82e6a551ed86beca7b37a23
#
_entry.id   20ec29fda82e6a551ed86beca7b37a23
#
_cell.length_a   1.000
_cell.length_b   1.000
_cell.length_c   1.000
_cell.angle_alpha   90.00
_cell.angle_beta   90.00
_cell.angle_gamma   90.00
#
_symmetry.space_group_name_H-M   'P 1'
#
loop_
_entity.id
_entity.type
_entity.pdbx_description
1 polymer ?
#
loop_
_entity_poly.entity_id
_entity_poly.type
_entity_poly.pdbx_seq_one_letter_code
_entity_poly.pdbx_strand_id
1 'polypeptide(L)'
;MSHTASTTISRYFTNTRGKALSTGWFGLSTAEFLMPVTIIYALTIMDWRNIWIIISVAIILFLPLVSYFLVKEVKLSSREDNNEVIKENIKQWKRSEVIKDYRFIIIALNMLAMPWIATGIFVYQSFILSAKNWGEYTIAQSFMVYSIASVLTLFVAGYLIDKFTSRKLLIYMNIPFLISLLILIYFQSPVSSFFFLGLIGVSNGFANVLGSSTWAELYGVKFIGSIKALTTALMVFSTAFGT
;
A
#
# COMPACT_ATOMS: atom_id res chain seq x y z
N MET A 1 3.21 2.64 -4.83
CA MET A 1 4.58 2.21 -5.22
C MET A 1 4.50 1.36 -6.46
N SER A 2 5.35 1.59 -7.45
CA SER A 2 5.28 0.84 -8.70
C SER A 2 5.63 -0.63 -8.49
N HIS A 3 5.05 -1.50 -9.29
CA HIS A 3 5.34 -2.94 -9.31
C HIS A 3 6.85 -3.21 -9.45
N THR A 4 7.53 -2.46 -10.31
CA THR A 4 8.98 -2.58 -10.55
C THR A 4 9.79 -2.28 -9.29
N ALA A 5 9.53 -1.15 -8.62
CA ALA A 5 10.27 -0.77 -7.42
C ALA A 5 10.11 -1.80 -6.29
N SER A 6 8.88 -2.25 -6.02
CA SER A 6 8.63 -3.25 -4.97
C SER A 6 9.24 -4.63 -5.30
N THR A 7 9.29 -5.00 -6.58
CA THR A 7 9.94 -6.24 -7.04
C THR A 7 11.45 -6.15 -6.88
N THR A 8 12.05 -5.04 -7.27
CA THR A 8 13.49 -4.79 -7.12
C THR A 8 13.90 -4.84 -5.65
N ILE A 9 13.21 -4.09 -4.78
CA ILE A 9 13.48 -4.10 -3.33
C ILE A 9 13.37 -5.53 -2.77
N SER A 10 12.33 -6.28 -3.14
CA SER A 10 12.15 -7.65 -2.64
C SER A 10 13.24 -8.62 -3.11
N ARG A 11 13.94 -8.33 -4.20
CA ARG A 11 15.05 -9.14 -4.71
C ARG A 11 16.37 -8.82 -4.01
N TYR A 12 16.66 -7.53 -3.81
CA TYR A 12 17.96 -7.10 -3.27
C TYR A 12 18.03 -7.17 -1.74
N PHE A 13 16.93 -6.97 -1.04
CA PHE A 13 16.90 -6.98 0.42
C PHE A 13 16.25 -8.28 0.92
N THR A 14 17.07 -9.24 1.37
CA THR A 14 16.58 -10.52 1.93
C THR A 14 16.35 -10.42 3.43
N ASN A 15 17.32 -9.93 4.19
CA ASN A 15 17.28 -9.89 5.66
C ASN A 15 16.54 -8.67 6.23
N THR A 16 16.47 -7.56 5.47
CA THR A 16 15.83 -6.30 5.88
C THR A 16 14.73 -5.89 4.90
N ARG A 17 14.05 -6.88 4.32
CA ARG A 17 13.02 -6.70 3.29
C ARG A 17 11.87 -5.83 3.76
N GLY A 18 11.40 -6.05 4.99
CA GLY A 18 10.31 -5.27 5.58
C GLY A 18 10.68 -3.79 5.73
N LYS A 19 11.85 -3.50 6.29
CA LYS A 19 12.33 -2.12 6.43
C LYS A 19 12.51 -1.42 5.08
N ALA A 20 13.11 -2.08 4.11
CA ALA A 20 13.32 -1.52 2.78
C ALA A 20 11.99 -1.24 2.05
N LEU A 21 11.02 -2.13 2.15
CA LEU A 21 9.69 -1.93 1.59
C LEU A 21 8.95 -0.79 2.30
N SER A 22 8.98 -0.71 3.63
CA SER A 22 8.31 0.36 4.36
C SER A 22 8.89 1.74 4.03
N THR A 23 10.20 1.85 3.88
CA THR A 23 10.86 3.09 3.43
C THR A 23 10.41 3.47 2.01
N GLY A 24 10.30 2.50 1.11
CA GLY A 24 9.79 2.76 -0.25
C GLY A 24 8.33 3.20 -0.28
N TRP A 25 7.49 2.67 0.59
CA TRP A 25 6.08 3.05 0.71
C TRP A 25 5.88 4.39 1.44
N PHE A 26 6.82 4.79 2.30
CA PHE A 26 6.76 6.05 3.03
C PHE A 26 6.59 7.27 2.11
N GLY A 27 7.29 7.29 0.97
CA GLY A 27 7.14 8.37 -0.01
C GLY A 27 5.70 8.52 -0.54
N LEU A 28 5.02 7.39 -0.82
CA LEU A 28 3.62 7.42 -1.25
C LEU A 28 2.70 7.92 -0.14
N SER A 29 2.85 7.39 1.07
CA SER A 29 2.03 7.80 2.22
C SER A 29 2.25 9.26 2.60
N THR A 30 3.47 9.79 2.42
CA THR A 30 3.74 11.22 2.59
C THR A 30 2.99 12.06 1.56
N ALA A 31 2.93 11.60 0.31
CA ALA A 31 2.14 12.28 -0.71
C ALA A 31 0.63 12.21 -0.40
N GLU A 32 0.11 11.07 0.04
CA GLU A 32 -1.29 10.91 0.46
C GLU A 32 -1.67 11.84 1.63
N PHE A 33 -0.72 12.15 2.50
CA PHE A 33 -0.92 13.11 3.61
C PHE A 33 -0.88 14.56 3.15
N LEU A 34 0.14 14.94 2.37
CA LEU A 34 0.39 16.33 1.99
C LEU A 34 -0.52 16.82 0.86
N MET A 35 -0.78 15.98 -0.15
CA MET A 35 -1.50 16.41 -1.36
C MET A 35 -2.92 16.91 -1.09
N PRO A 36 -3.77 16.23 -0.30
CA PRO A 36 -5.12 16.75 -0.05
C PRO A 36 -5.11 18.13 0.61
N VAL A 37 -4.25 18.34 1.60
CA VAL A 37 -4.14 19.61 2.32
C VAL A 37 -3.65 20.72 1.39
N THR A 38 -2.61 20.44 0.60
CA THR A 38 -2.05 21.43 -0.33
C THR A 38 -3.02 21.78 -1.46
N ILE A 39 -3.77 20.81 -1.99
CA ILE A 39 -4.77 21.03 -3.04
C ILE A 39 -5.95 21.84 -2.50
N ILE A 40 -6.48 21.51 -1.32
CA ILE A 40 -7.57 22.28 -0.71
C ILE A 40 -7.14 23.73 -0.46
N TYR A 41 -5.94 23.94 0.08
CA TYR A 41 -5.39 25.28 0.26
C TYR A 41 -5.22 26.02 -1.08
N ALA A 42 -4.68 25.37 -2.10
CA ALA A 42 -4.51 25.96 -3.41
C ALA A 42 -5.84 26.35 -4.08
N LEU A 43 -6.89 25.55 -3.87
CA LEU A 43 -8.25 25.87 -4.37
C LEU A 43 -8.86 27.14 -3.74
N THR A 44 -8.37 27.61 -2.60
CA THR A 44 -8.79 28.90 -2.03
C THR A 44 -8.14 30.09 -2.71
N ILE A 45 -7.04 29.89 -3.45
CA ILE A 45 -6.23 30.96 -4.05
C ILE A 45 -6.39 30.99 -5.57
N MET A 46 -6.58 29.83 -6.21
CA MET A 46 -6.60 29.72 -7.67
C MET A 46 -7.59 28.67 -8.17
N ASP A 47 -7.98 28.77 -9.43
CA ASP A 47 -8.87 27.82 -10.08
C ASP A 47 -8.21 26.41 -10.22
N TRP A 48 -9.03 25.38 -10.15
CA TRP A 48 -8.59 23.98 -10.21
C TRP A 48 -7.75 23.64 -11.47
N ARG A 49 -8.05 24.29 -12.60
CA ARG A 49 -7.27 24.11 -13.84
C ARG A 49 -5.82 24.53 -13.69
N ASN A 50 -5.59 25.68 -13.05
CA ASN A 50 -4.25 26.21 -12.80
C ASN A 50 -3.46 25.31 -11.86
N ILE A 51 -4.10 24.72 -10.86
CA ILE A 51 -3.46 23.76 -9.95
C ILE A 51 -2.94 22.55 -10.73
N TRP A 52 -3.76 21.96 -11.60
CA TRP A 52 -3.34 20.82 -12.41
C TRP A 52 -2.22 21.17 -13.40
N ILE A 53 -2.24 22.38 -13.98
CA ILE A 53 -1.16 22.85 -14.84
C ILE A 53 0.15 22.96 -14.05
N ILE A 54 0.12 23.57 -12.86
CA ILE A 54 1.30 23.71 -12.00
C ILE A 54 1.86 22.35 -11.61
N ILE A 55 1.01 21.42 -11.18
CA ILE A 55 1.43 20.05 -10.84
C ILE A 55 2.06 19.35 -12.05
N SER A 56 1.45 19.48 -13.23
CA SER A 56 1.97 18.88 -14.47
C SER A 56 3.34 19.42 -14.84
N VAL A 57 3.52 20.75 -14.80
CA VAL A 57 4.80 21.39 -15.06
C VAL A 57 5.85 20.96 -14.03
N ALA A 58 5.48 20.90 -12.75
CA ALA A 58 6.39 20.43 -11.69
C ALA A 58 6.84 18.99 -11.96
N ILE A 59 5.94 18.08 -12.32
CA ILE A 59 6.28 16.68 -12.64
C ILE A 59 7.25 16.62 -13.83
N ILE A 60 6.97 17.37 -14.92
CA ILE A 60 7.80 17.38 -16.13
C ILE A 60 9.21 17.90 -15.84
N LEU A 61 9.35 18.89 -14.97
CA LEU A 61 10.64 19.47 -14.63
C LEU A 61 11.42 18.63 -13.61
N PHE A 62 10.76 18.23 -12.52
CA PHE A 62 11.45 17.55 -11.39
C PHE A 62 11.70 16.07 -11.64
N LEU A 63 10.78 15.35 -12.30
CA LEU A 63 10.91 13.89 -12.41
C LEU A 63 12.10 13.46 -13.30
N PRO A 64 12.36 14.06 -14.49
CA PRO A 64 13.54 13.73 -15.27
C PRO A 64 14.84 14.11 -14.55
N LEU A 65 14.84 15.27 -13.87
CA LEU A 65 16.01 15.76 -13.15
C LEU A 65 16.38 14.85 -11.97
N VAL A 66 15.41 14.49 -11.15
CA VAL A 66 15.59 13.53 -10.04
C VAL A 66 16.01 12.16 -10.56
N SER A 67 15.37 11.67 -11.63
CA SER A 67 15.72 10.39 -12.25
C SER A 67 17.16 10.40 -12.78
N TYR A 68 17.58 11.48 -13.43
CA TYR A 68 18.95 11.60 -13.94
C TYR A 68 19.99 11.54 -12.82
N PHE A 69 19.79 12.29 -11.74
CA PHE A 69 20.73 12.30 -10.60
C PHE A 69 20.75 10.97 -9.86
N LEU A 70 19.59 10.36 -9.59
CA LEU A 70 19.52 9.11 -8.84
C LEU A 70 20.02 7.91 -9.65
N VAL A 71 19.72 7.84 -10.95
CA VAL A 71 20.12 6.70 -11.78
C VAL A 71 21.59 6.74 -12.16
N LYS A 72 22.19 7.94 -12.29
CA LYS A 72 23.60 8.12 -12.63
C LYS A 72 24.56 7.47 -11.63
N GLU A 73 24.20 7.42 -10.36
CA GLU A 73 25.04 6.85 -9.29
C GLU A 73 24.80 5.35 -9.05
N VAL A 74 23.70 4.79 -9.55
CA VAL A 74 23.43 3.36 -9.40
C VAL A 74 24.31 2.60 -10.40
N LYS A 75 25.47 2.15 -9.95
CA LYS A 75 26.20 1.07 -10.64
C LYS A 75 25.26 -0.13 -10.61
N LEU A 76 24.68 -0.47 -11.77
CA LEU A 76 23.99 -1.74 -11.96
C LEU A 76 25.03 -2.83 -11.68
N SER A 77 25.06 -3.34 -10.45
CA SER A 77 25.84 -4.50 -10.07
C SER A 77 25.49 -5.61 -11.06
N SER A 78 26.49 -6.07 -11.77
CA SER A 78 26.37 -7.03 -12.86
C SER A 78 25.64 -8.27 -12.38
N ARG A 79 24.99 -8.97 -13.28
CA ARG A 79 24.23 -10.22 -13.12
C ARG A 79 24.90 -11.33 -12.28
N GLU A 80 26.15 -11.18 -11.90
CA GLU A 80 26.92 -12.18 -11.14
C GLU A 80 26.51 -12.27 -9.65
N ASP A 81 26.04 -11.18 -9.03
CA ASP A 81 25.51 -11.22 -7.64
C ASP A 81 24.16 -11.94 -7.51
N ASN A 82 23.49 -12.25 -8.61
CA ASN A 82 22.24 -13.01 -8.57
C ASN A 82 22.38 -14.44 -8.02
N ASN A 83 23.57 -15.00 -8.01
CA ASN A 83 23.82 -16.34 -7.45
C ASN A 83 23.88 -16.35 -5.93
N GLU A 84 24.17 -15.22 -5.26
CA GLU A 84 24.14 -15.12 -3.81
C GLU A 84 22.72 -14.89 -3.27
N VAL A 85 21.89 -14.17 -4.01
CA VAL A 85 20.48 -13.92 -3.63
C VAL A 85 19.62 -15.19 -3.73
N ILE A 86 20.06 -16.21 -4.48
CA ILE A 86 19.37 -17.51 -4.66
C ILE A 86 19.71 -18.52 -3.55
N LYS A 87 20.57 -18.17 -2.58
CA LYS A 87 20.94 -19.07 -1.46
C LYS A 87 19.81 -19.29 -0.42
N GLU A 88 18.64 -18.69 -0.56
CA GLU A 88 17.48 -19.15 0.18
C GLU A 88 17.09 -20.57 -0.34
N ASN A 89 17.11 -21.56 0.54
CA ASN A 89 16.66 -22.94 0.27
C ASN A 89 15.15 -23.05 -0.03
N ILE A 90 14.56 -22.01 -0.62
CA ILE A 90 13.14 -21.92 -0.94
C ILE A 90 12.95 -22.34 -2.39
N LYS A 91 12.03 -23.27 -2.64
CA LYS A 91 11.62 -23.65 -4.00
C LYS A 91 11.20 -22.40 -4.76
N GLN A 92 11.78 -22.17 -5.94
CA GLN A 92 11.46 -21.05 -6.82
C GLN A 92 10.28 -21.44 -7.72
N TRP A 93 9.09 -20.96 -7.37
CA TRP A 93 7.85 -21.32 -8.05
C TRP A 93 7.62 -20.49 -9.32
N LYS A 94 7.18 -21.16 -10.38
CA LYS A 94 6.69 -20.48 -11.60
C LYS A 94 5.25 -20.03 -11.41
N ARG A 95 4.81 -18.98 -12.15
CA ARG A 95 3.43 -18.47 -12.11
C ARG A 95 2.37 -19.57 -12.30
N SER A 96 2.59 -20.51 -13.21
CA SER A 96 1.66 -21.61 -13.47
C SER A 96 1.51 -22.60 -12.31
N GLU A 97 2.54 -22.76 -11.50
CA GLU A 97 2.51 -23.58 -10.29
C GLU A 97 1.79 -22.84 -9.15
N VAL A 98 2.04 -21.53 -9.00
CA VAL A 98 1.45 -20.68 -7.98
C VAL A 98 -0.08 -20.60 -8.10
N ILE A 99 -0.61 -20.48 -9.31
CA ILE A 99 -2.07 -20.42 -9.55
C ILE A 99 -2.78 -21.71 -9.09
N LYS A 100 -2.08 -22.85 -9.12
CA LYS A 100 -2.62 -24.15 -8.70
C LYS A 100 -2.47 -24.40 -7.20
N ASP A 101 -1.71 -23.59 -6.48
CA ASP A 101 -1.53 -23.73 -5.04
C ASP A 101 -2.74 -23.14 -4.29
N TYR A 102 -3.45 -23.95 -3.53
CA TYR A 102 -4.58 -23.52 -2.71
C TYR A 102 -4.20 -22.42 -1.70
N ARG A 103 -2.95 -22.39 -1.25
CA ARG A 103 -2.42 -21.36 -0.34
C ARG A 103 -2.43 -20.00 -1.00
N PHE A 104 -2.09 -19.96 -2.29
CA PHE A 104 -2.15 -18.72 -3.07
C PHE A 104 -3.57 -18.14 -3.07
N ILE A 105 -4.57 -18.98 -3.30
CA ILE A 105 -5.98 -18.55 -3.38
C ILE A 105 -6.43 -17.97 -2.03
N ILE A 106 -6.16 -18.69 -0.92
CA ILE A 106 -6.55 -18.24 0.42
C ILE A 106 -5.89 -16.91 0.78
N ILE A 107 -4.58 -16.79 0.54
CA ILE A 107 -3.81 -15.58 0.85
C ILE A 107 -4.25 -14.42 -0.06
N ALA A 108 -4.48 -14.68 -1.35
CA ALA A 108 -4.97 -13.68 -2.26
C ALA A 108 -6.33 -13.15 -1.84
N LEU A 109 -7.29 -14.01 -1.50
CA LEU A 109 -8.61 -13.60 -1.00
C LEU A 109 -8.50 -12.73 0.26
N ASN A 110 -7.65 -13.13 1.21
CA ASN A 110 -7.40 -12.33 2.41
C ASN A 110 -6.83 -10.94 2.10
N MET A 111 -5.88 -10.86 1.15
CA MET A 111 -5.29 -9.59 0.73
C MET A 111 -6.22 -8.73 -0.13
N LEU A 112 -7.14 -9.33 -0.87
CA LEU A 112 -8.08 -8.62 -1.75
C LEU A 112 -9.27 -8.01 -0.98
N ALA A 113 -9.57 -8.50 0.22
CA ALA A 113 -10.68 -8.00 1.03
C ALA A 113 -10.55 -6.49 1.32
N MET A 114 -9.36 -6.05 1.69
CA MET A 114 -9.10 -4.64 2.01
C MET A 114 -9.27 -3.72 0.80
N PRO A 115 -8.60 -3.89 -0.36
CA PRO A 115 -8.81 -3.02 -1.51
C PRO A 115 -10.23 -3.06 -2.06
N TRP A 116 -10.92 -4.19 -2.00
CA TRP A 116 -12.32 -4.30 -2.41
C TRP A 116 -13.22 -3.40 -1.57
N ILE A 117 -13.30 -3.67 -0.27
CA ILE A 117 -14.23 -3.01 0.64
C ILE A 117 -13.84 -1.54 0.86
N ALA A 118 -12.53 -1.23 1.00
CA ALA A 118 -12.07 0.13 1.18
C ALA A 118 -12.38 1.02 -0.03
N THR A 119 -12.29 0.49 -1.26
CA THR A 119 -12.69 1.24 -2.45
C THR A 119 -14.18 1.58 -2.40
N GLY A 120 -15.04 0.63 -2.05
CA GLY A 120 -16.47 0.89 -1.85
C GLY A 120 -16.72 1.98 -0.81
N ILE A 121 -16.03 1.93 0.33
CA ILE A 121 -16.15 2.96 1.37
C ILE A 121 -15.77 4.33 0.83
N PHE A 122 -14.68 4.45 0.09
CA PHE A 122 -14.24 5.74 -0.45
C PHE A 122 -15.12 6.26 -1.57
N VAL A 123 -15.64 5.40 -2.42
CA VAL A 123 -16.58 5.77 -3.50
C VAL A 123 -17.91 6.24 -2.91
N TYR A 124 -18.45 5.52 -1.93
CA TYR A 124 -19.72 5.86 -1.28
C TYR A 124 -19.56 6.74 -0.04
N GLN A 125 -18.41 7.40 0.12
CA GLN A 125 -18.09 8.23 1.27
C GLN A 125 -19.14 9.32 1.54
N SER A 126 -19.60 10.03 0.51
CA SER A 126 -20.61 11.08 0.65
C SER A 126 -21.94 10.54 1.17
N PHE A 127 -22.33 9.33 0.76
CA PHE A 127 -23.51 8.64 1.28
C PHE A 127 -23.33 8.28 2.76
N ILE A 128 -22.17 7.74 3.14
CA ILE A 128 -21.86 7.40 4.53
C ILE A 128 -21.91 8.64 5.42
N LEU A 129 -21.36 9.78 4.96
CA LEU A 129 -21.40 11.06 5.64
C LEU A 129 -22.83 11.51 5.91
N SER A 130 -23.68 11.50 4.89
CA SER A 130 -25.08 11.90 5.01
C SER A 130 -25.86 10.96 5.93
N ALA A 131 -25.68 9.66 5.80
CA ALA A 131 -26.35 8.65 6.62
C ALA A 131 -25.95 8.70 8.11
N LYS A 132 -24.71 9.09 8.40
CA LYS A 132 -24.17 9.21 9.76
C LYS A 132 -24.29 10.62 10.35
N ASN A 133 -24.73 11.62 9.57
CA ASN A 133 -24.73 13.03 9.93
C ASN A 133 -23.32 13.51 10.39
N TRP A 134 -22.28 12.99 9.79
CA TRP A 134 -20.90 13.46 10.02
C TRP A 134 -20.64 14.67 9.14
N GLY A 135 -20.11 15.75 9.72
CA GLY A 135 -19.75 16.93 8.95
C GLY A 135 -18.57 16.63 7.99
N GLU A 136 -18.56 17.27 6.84
CA GLU A 136 -17.46 17.14 5.84
C GLU A 136 -16.09 17.47 6.46
N TYR A 137 -16.05 18.46 7.34
CA TYR A 137 -14.84 18.84 8.06
C TYR A 137 -14.32 17.73 8.98
N THR A 138 -15.20 17.01 9.65
CA THR A 138 -14.85 15.89 10.55
C THR A 138 -14.20 14.75 9.76
N ILE A 139 -14.72 14.47 8.58
CA ILE A 139 -14.12 13.44 7.71
C ILE A 139 -12.75 13.87 7.17
N ALA A 140 -12.60 15.12 6.76
CA ALA A 140 -11.29 15.63 6.32
C ALA A 140 -10.22 15.47 7.41
N GLN A 141 -10.58 15.78 8.66
CA GLN A 141 -9.70 15.56 9.82
C GLN A 141 -9.43 14.06 10.06
N SER A 142 -10.44 13.21 9.87
CA SER A 142 -10.28 11.75 10.04
C SER A 142 -9.34 11.14 8.99
N PHE A 143 -9.25 11.73 7.79
CA PHE A 143 -8.23 11.34 6.80
C PHE A 143 -6.80 11.66 7.26
N MET A 144 -6.60 12.72 8.05
CA MET A 144 -5.29 12.97 8.66
C MET A 144 -4.91 11.84 9.62
N VAL A 145 -5.87 11.38 10.44
CA VAL A 145 -5.65 10.24 11.34
C VAL A 145 -5.37 8.95 10.56
N TYR A 146 -6.11 8.71 9.48
CA TYR A 146 -5.83 7.59 8.55
C TYR A 146 -4.39 7.61 8.05
N SER A 147 -3.93 8.76 7.54
CA SER A 147 -2.60 8.87 6.96
C SER A 147 -1.50 8.69 8.00
N ILE A 148 -1.63 9.32 9.18
CA ILE A 148 -0.69 9.17 10.29
C ILE A 148 -0.63 7.71 10.75
N ALA A 149 -1.79 7.07 10.97
CA ALA A 149 -1.88 5.68 11.37
C ALA A 149 -1.25 4.74 10.32
N SER A 150 -1.48 5.01 9.04
CA SER A 150 -0.90 4.24 7.94
C SER A 150 0.63 4.33 7.94
N VAL A 151 1.19 5.55 8.05
CA VAL A 151 2.64 5.77 8.10
C VAL A 151 3.29 5.10 9.31
N LEU A 152 2.73 5.29 10.49
CA LEU A 152 3.26 4.65 11.71
C LEU A 152 3.24 3.13 11.59
N THR A 153 2.13 2.59 11.07
CA THR A 153 2.00 1.14 10.88
C THR A 153 2.94 0.60 9.81
N LEU A 154 3.26 1.35 8.75
CA LEU A 154 4.25 0.95 7.77
C LEU A 154 5.60 0.61 8.41
N PHE A 155 6.10 1.47 9.30
CA PHE A 155 7.37 1.24 9.98
C PHE A 155 7.29 0.09 10.97
N VAL A 156 6.21 0.01 11.74
CA VAL A 156 5.96 -1.09 12.68
C VAL A 156 5.85 -2.41 11.92
N ALA A 157 5.07 -2.47 10.85
CA ALA A 157 4.92 -3.66 10.02
C ALA A 157 6.24 -4.09 9.38
N GLY A 158 7.04 -3.13 8.89
CA GLY A 158 8.37 -3.43 8.36
C GLY A 158 9.28 -4.11 9.37
N TYR A 159 9.33 -3.58 10.59
CA TYR A 159 10.09 -4.18 11.70
C TYR A 159 9.55 -5.56 12.09
N LEU A 160 8.22 -5.70 12.20
CA LEU A 160 7.59 -6.96 12.58
C LEU A 160 7.81 -8.06 11.55
N ILE A 161 7.79 -7.73 10.26
CA ILE A 161 8.05 -8.68 9.18
C ILE A 161 9.49 -9.20 9.25
N ASP A 162 10.45 -8.33 9.48
CA ASP A 162 11.85 -8.74 9.59
C ASP A 162 12.09 -9.64 10.84
N LYS A 163 11.27 -9.49 11.89
CA LYS A 163 11.37 -10.29 13.12
C LYS A 163 10.55 -11.58 13.12
N PHE A 164 9.31 -11.55 12.58
CA PHE A 164 8.33 -12.64 12.76
C PHE A 164 7.92 -13.35 11.47
N THR A 165 8.34 -12.91 10.32
CA THR A 165 7.91 -13.34 8.98
C THR A 165 6.53 -12.81 8.56
N SER A 166 6.37 -12.52 7.26
CA SER A 166 5.10 -12.03 6.69
C SER A 166 3.95 -13.00 6.90
N ARG A 167 4.24 -14.29 6.85
CA ARG A 167 3.25 -15.38 6.95
C ARG A 167 2.47 -15.34 8.26
N LYS A 168 3.13 -15.07 9.38
CA LYS A 168 2.48 -14.98 10.70
C LYS A 168 1.62 -13.71 10.82
N LEU A 169 2.08 -12.63 10.24
CA LEU A 169 1.41 -11.32 10.32
C LEU A 169 0.18 -11.21 9.42
N LEU A 170 0.10 -12.02 8.35
CA LEU A 170 -1.06 -12.05 7.45
C LEU A 170 -2.39 -12.30 8.17
N ILE A 171 -2.38 -13.11 9.22
CA ILE A 171 -3.60 -13.44 9.99
C ILE A 171 -4.14 -12.20 10.69
N TYR A 172 -3.25 -11.32 11.15
CA TYR A 172 -3.63 -10.12 11.90
C TYR A 172 -3.92 -8.90 11.03
N MET A 173 -3.56 -8.94 9.74
CA MET A 173 -3.61 -7.80 8.82
C MET A 173 -5.00 -7.16 8.72
N ASN A 174 -6.05 -7.98 8.65
CA ASN A 174 -7.43 -7.52 8.46
C ASN A 174 -8.20 -7.32 9.78
N ILE A 175 -7.63 -7.61 10.95
CA ILE A 175 -8.30 -7.41 12.24
C ILE A 175 -8.66 -5.93 12.48
N PRO A 176 -7.73 -4.96 12.33
CA PRO A 176 -8.08 -3.55 12.50
C PRO A 176 -9.17 -3.12 11.50
N PHE A 177 -9.14 -3.65 10.28
CA PHE A 177 -10.14 -3.36 9.26
C PHE A 177 -11.54 -3.86 9.66
N LEU A 178 -11.64 -5.09 10.17
CA LEU A 178 -12.90 -5.63 10.69
C LEU A 178 -13.45 -4.79 11.86
N ILE A 179 -12.58 -4.40 12.78
CA ILE A 179 -12.97 -3.53 13.91
C ILE A 179 -13.46 -2.17 13.38
N SER A 180 -12.82 -1.60 12.36
CA SER A 180 -13.25 -0.34 11.75
C SER A 180 -14.67 -0.44 11.18
N LEU A 181 -14.99 -1.54 10.49
CA LEU A 181 -16.34 -1.78 9.96
C LEU A 181 -17.38 -1.93 11.07
N LEU A 182 -17.04 -2.60 12.16
CA LEU A 182 -17.93 -2.68 13.33
C LEU A 182 -18.16 -1.29 13.95
N ILE A 183 -17.14 -0.46 14.03
CA ILE A 183 -17.29 0.94 14.49
C ILE A 183 -18.22 1.70 13.54
N LEU A 184 -18.06 1.56 12.24
CA LEU A 184 -18.94 2.18 11.26
C LEU A 184 -20.40 1.76 11.44
N ILE A 185 -20.66 0.49 11.74
CA ILE A 185 -22.03 -0.03 11.90
C ILE A 185 -22.67 0.47 13.20
N TYR A 186 -22.00 0.33 14.33
CA TYR A 186 -22.62 0.49 15.64
C TYR A 186 -22.56 1.93 16.20
N PHE A 187 -21.60 2.76 15.78
CA PHE A 187 -21.42 4.08 16.35
C PHE A 187 -21.87 5.18 15.39
N GLN A 188 -22.63 6.15 15.91
CA GLN A 188 -23.15 7.31 15.16
C GLN A 188 -22.36 8.60 15.42
N SER A 189 -21.63 8.68 16.53
CA SER A 189 -20.89 9.88 16.91
C SER A 189 -19.88 10.30 15.86
N PRO A 190 -19.73 11.61 15.54
CA PRO A 190 -18.67 12.10 14.64
C PRO A 190 -17.26 11.69 15.08
N VAL A 191 -17.03 11.53 16.39
CA VAL A 191 -15.73 11.07 16.91
C VAL A 191 -15.40 9.65 16.45
N SER A 192 -16.40 8.81 16.19
CA SER A 192 -16.16 7.46 15.69
C SER A 192 -15.54 7.42 14.30
N SER A 193 -15.66 8.49 13.50
CA SER A 193 -15.02 8.61 12.19
C SER A 193 -13.48 8.57 12.28
N PHE A 194 -12.90 9.14 13.33
CA PHE A 194 -11.45 9.11 13.56
C PHE A 194 -10.94 7.70 13.82
N PHE A 195 -11.65 6.93 14.65
CA PHE A 195 -11.31 5.53 14.90
C PHE A 195 -11.55 4.67 13.68
N PHE A 196 -12.65 4.89 12.97
CA PHE A 196 -12.99 4.20 11.73
C PHE A 196 -11.89 4.35 10.67
N LEU A 197 -11.57 5.58 10.28
CA LEU A 197 -10.53 5.83 9.29
C LEU A 197 -9.12 5.52 9.83
N GLY A 198 -8.85 5.79 11.10
CA GLY A 198 -7.57 5.44 11.73
C GLY A 198 -7.25 3.95 11.64
N LEU A 199 -8.22 3.07 11.94
CA LEU A 199 -8.05 1.62 11.85
C LEU A 199 -7.95 1.13 10.40
N ILE A 200 -8.63 1.77 9.44
CA ILE A 200 -8.39 1.51 8.01
C ILE A 200 -6.95 1.86 7.66
N GLY A 201 -6.43 2.99 8.15
CA GLY A 201 -5.04 3.39 7.98
C GLY A 201 -4.06 2.35 8.53
N VAL A 202 -4.31 1.79 9.71
CA VAL A 202 -3.51 0.70 10.27
C VAL A 202 -3.49 -0.50 9.32
N SER A 203 -4.64 -0.95 8.84
CA SER A 203 -4.72 -2.07 7.90
C SER A 203 -4.02 -1.77 6.57
N ASN A 204 -4.13 -0.53 6.06
CA ASN A 204 -3.44 -0.09 4.86
C ASN A 204 -1.91 -0.16 5.01
N GLY A 205 -1.38 0.29 6.15
CA GLY A 205 0.04 0.19 6.45
C GLY A 205 0.54 -1.26 6.43
N PHE A 206 -0.18 -2.18 7.06
CA PHE A 206 0.12 -3.63 6.99
C PHE A 206 0.01 -4.17 5.57
N ALA A 207 -1.07 -3.88 4.85
CA ALA A 207 -1.32 -4.38 3.50
C ALA A 207 -0.22 -4.00 2.52
N ASN A 208 0.30 -2.77 2.60
CA ASN A 208 1.35 -2.27 1.72
C ASN A 208 2.66 -3.04 1.85
N VAL A 209 3.09 -3.36 3.07
CA VAL A 209 4.35 -4.09 3.30
C VAL A 209 4.14 -5.60 3.11
N LEU A 210 3.09 -6.18 3.69
CA LEU A 210 2.78 -7.61 3.58
C LEU A 210 2.48 -8.02 2.14
N GLY A 211 1.73 -7.22 1.39
CA GLY A 211 1.42 -7.48 -0.02
C GLY A 211 2.64 -7.57 -0.92
N SER A 212 3.76 -6.98 -0.49
CA SER A 212 5.02 -7.06 -1.22
C SER A 212 5.94 -8.16 -0.72
N SER A 213 6.02 -8.41 0.59
CA SER A 213 6.99 -9.33 1.17
C SER A 213 6.51 -10.78 1.20
N THR A 214 5.23 -11.01 1.41
CA THR A 214 4.66 -12.37 1.53
C THR A 214 4.93 -13.25 0.32
N TRP A 215 4.75 -12.70 -0.90
CA TRP A 215 4.95 -13.49 -2.10
C TRP A 215 6.41 -13.88 -2.32
N ALA A 216 7.34 -13.02 -1.92
CA ALA A 216 8.76 -13.34 -1.98
C ALA A 216 9.16 -14.42 -0.97
N GLU A 217 8.58 -14.40 0.24
CA GLU A 217 8.82 -15.42 1.27
C GLU A 217 8.23 -16.80 0.91
N LEU A 218 7.06 -16.82 0.28
CA LEU A 218 6.35 -18.07 -0.01
C LEU A 218 6.83 -18.75 -1.29
N TYR A 219 7.07 -17.97 -2.34
CA TYR A 219 7.28 -18.49 -3.69
C TYR A 219 8.67 -18.19 -4.26
N GLY A 220 9.52 -17.53 -3.48
CA GLY A 220 10.87 -17.17 -3.86
C GLY A 220 10.93 -15.91 -4.74
N VAL A 221 12.16 -15.48 -5.02
CA VAL A 221 12.40 -14.18 -5.67
C VAL A 221 12.66 -14.27 -7.17
N LYS A 222 12.99 -15.46 -7.71
CA LYS A 222 13.35 -15.65 -9.12
C LYS A 222 12.25 -15.23 -10.09
N PHE A 223 11.01 -15.62 -9.82
CA PHE A 223 9.85 -15.33 -10.66
C PHE A 223 8.88 -14.34 -10.02
N ILE A 224 9.30 -13.63 -8.97
CA ILE A 224 8.46 -12.72 -8.18
C ILE A 224 7.76 -11.65 -9.04
N GLY A 225 8.40 -11.17 -10.10
CA GLY A 225 7.81 -10.19 -11.02
C GLY A 225 6.52 -10.69 -11.67
N SER A 226 6.50 -11.93 -12.16
CA SER A 226 5.31 -12.52 -12.80
C SER A 226 4.21 -12.87 -11.79
N ILE A 227 4.57 -13.23 -10.55
CA ILE A 227 3.63 -13.50 -9.46
C ILE A 227 2.99 -12.18 -9.01
N LYS A 228 3.78 -11.12 -8.80
CA LYS A 228 3.25 -9.80 -8.45
C LYS A 228 2.38 -9.18 -9.55
N ALA A 229 2.70 -9.42 -10.82
CA ALA A 229 1.83 -8.98 -11.92
C ALA A 229 0.44 -9.62 -11.82
N LEU A 230 0.37 -10.91 -11.49
CA LEU A 230 -0.90 -11.62 -11.27
C LEU A 230 -1.66 -11.04 -10.07
N THR A 231 -1.01 -10.86 -8.93
CA THR A 231 -1.66 -10.32 -7.73
C THR A 231 -2.10 -8.87 -7.91
N THR A 232 -1.33 -8.07 -8.64
CA THR A 232 -1.73 -6.69 -8.99
C THR A 232 -2.95 -6.69 -9.91
N ALA A 233 -3.02 -7.59 -10.89
CA ALA A 233 -4.20 -7.72 -11.74
C ALA A 233 -5.44 -8.10 -10.91
N LEU A 234 -5.32 -9.09 -10.00
CA LEU A 234 -6.40 -9.45 -9.08
C LEU A 234 -6.82 -8.28 -8.19
N MET A 235 -5.88 -7.47 -7.71
CA MET A 235 -6.17 -6.28 -6.91
C MET A 235 -6.96 -5.23 -7.71
N VAL A 236 -6.61 -5.00 -8.98
CA VAL A 236 -7.35 -4.07 -9.86
C VAL A 236 -8.79 -4.58 -10.09
N PHE A 237 -8.96 -5.88 -10.34
CA PHE A 237 -10.30 -6.46 -10.43
C PHE A 237 -11.08 -6.31 -9.12
N SER A 238 -10.44 -6.55 -7.97
CA SER A 238 -11.06 -6.41 -6.67
C SER A 238 -11.54 -4.98 -6.40
N THR A 239 -10.73 -3.97 -6.74
CA THR A 239 -11.16 -2.56 -6.63
C THR A 239 -12.33 -2.24 -7.55
N ALA A 240 -12.36 -2.78 -8.78
CA ALA A 240 -13.47 -2.57 -9.71
C ALA A 240 -14.79 -3.18 -9.20
N PHE A 241 -14.76 -4.26 -8.44
CA PHE A 241 -15.95 -4.81 -7.78
C PHE A 241 -16.41 -4.01 -6.56
N GLY A 242 -15.57 -3.13 -6.01
CA GLY A 242 -15.90 -2.25 -4.89
C GLY A 242 -16.65 -0.98 -5.29
N THR A 243 -16.73 -0.69 -6.57
CA THR A 243 -17.42 0.49 -7.14
C THR A 243 -18.80 0.12 -7.63
#